data_28c6f3c4099bba3cc94e225db31666d7
#
_entry.id   28c6f3c4099bba3cc94e225db31666d7
#
_cell.length_a   1.000
_cell.length_b   1.000
_cell.length_c   1.000
_cell.angle_alpha   90.00
_cell.angle_beta   90.00
_cell.angle_gamma   90.00
#
_symmetry.space_group_name_H-M   'P 1'
#
loop_
_entity.id
_entity.type
_entity.pdbx_description
1 polymer ?
#
loop_
_entity_poly.entity_id
_entity_poly.type
_entity_poly.pdbx_seq_one_letter_code
_entity_poly.pdbx_strand_id
1 'polypeptide(L)' 'MSNTAQEILDAVGGPGNITHFTHCATRLRFELNDASIIDKDRVEAIDGVLGAVPQSGDRYQIVIG' A
#
# COMPACT_ATOMS: atom_id res chain seq x y z
N MET A 1 -12.57 -15.98 -2.32
CA MET A 1 -12.12 -14.92 -3.24
C MET A 1 -11.08 -14.08 -2.53
N SER A 2 -9.99 -13.80 -3.20
CA SER A 2 -9.02 -12.90 -2.64
C SER A 2 -9.60 -11.48 -2.62
N ASN A 3 -9.33 -10.75 -1.55
CA ASN A 3 -9.73 -9.35 -1.42
C ASN A 3 -8.45 -8.52 -1.44
N THR A 4 -8.04 -8.12 -2.64
CA THR A 4 -6.80 -7.37 -2.84
C THR A 4 -6.78 -6.09 -2.01
N ALA A 5 -7.88 -5.38 -1.92
CA ALA A 5 -7.96 -4.15 -1.15
C ALA A 5 -7.71 -4.42 0.34
N GLN A 6 -8.30 -5.48 0.89
CA GLN A 6 -8.11 -5.84 2.29
C GLN A 6 -6.67 -6.27 2.56
N GLU A 7 -6.09 -7.04 1.65
CA GLU A 7 -4.70 -7.48 1.78
C GLU A 7 -3.74 -6.31 1.75
N ILE A 8 -3.99 -5.30 0.91
CA ILE A 8 -3.20 -4.09 0.85
C ILE A 8 -3.34 -3.30 2.16
N LEU A 9 -4.56 -3.13 2.66
CA LEU A 9 -4.79 -2.44 3.93
C LEU A 9 -4.01 -3.10 5.07
N ASP A 10 -4.06 -4.42 5.15
CA ASP A 10 -3.33 -5.16 6.19
C ASP A 10 -1.81 -4.98 6.02
N ALA A 11 -1.33 -5.00 4.79
CA ALA A 11 0.11 -4.89 4.51
C ALA A 11 0.67 -3.51 4.83
N VAL A 12 -0.12 -2.45 4.74
CA VAL A 12 0.33 -1.09 5.09
C VAL A 12 0.10 -0.75 6.57
N GLY A 13 -0.32 -1.71 7.37
CA GLY A 13 -0.49 -1.54 8.81
C GLY A 13 -1.91 -1.28 9.26
N GLY A 14 -2.87 -1.43 8.36
CA GLY A 14 -4.28 -1.23 8.67
C GLY A 14 -4.71 0.24 8.66
N PRO A 15 -6.01 0.51 8.83
CA PRO A 15 -6.55 1.88 8.76
C PRO A 15 -5.93 2.83 9.79
N GLY A 16 -5.51 2.31 10.95
CA GLY A 16 -4.88 3.12 11.98
C GLY A 16 -3.52 3.69 11.59
N ASN A 17 -2.86 3.12 10.58
CA ASN A 17 -1.59 3.62 10.07
C ASN A 17 -1.75 4.56 8.87
N ILE A 18 -2.95 4.69 8.33
CA ILE A 18 -3.22 5.52 7.16
C ILE A 18 -3.72 6.89 7.61
N THR A 19 -2.98 7.95 7.25
CA THR A 19 -3.39 9.32 7.54
C THR A 19 -4.14 9.94 6.37
N HIS A 20 -3.80 9.53 5.16
CA HIS A 20 -4.46 10.02 3.96
C HIS A 20 -4.33 8.97 2.86
N PHE A 21 -5.34 8.90 2.00
CA PHE A 21 -5.36 7.97 0.88
C PHE A 21 -5.95 8.64 -0.35
N THR A 22 -5.25 8.51 -1.48
CA THR A 22 -5.76 8.89 -2.79
C THR A 22 -5.46 7.80 -3.79
N HIS A 23 -6.15 7.80 -4.90
CA HIS A 23 -5.90 6.82 -5.96
C HIS A 23 -6.04 7.44 -7.33
N CYS A 24 -5.31 6.86 -8.27
CA CYS A 24 -5.49 7.07 -9.71
C CYS A 24 -5.92 5.73 -10.33
N ALA A 25 -6.04 5.69 -11.66
CA ALA A 25 -6.50 4.49 -12.35
C ALA A 25 -5.64 3.24 -12.04
N THR A 26 -4.32 3.42 -11.89
CA THR A 26 -3.37 2.31 -11.72
C THR A 26 -2.53 2.40 -10.46
N ARG A 27 -2.74 3.42 -9.61
CA ARG A 27 -1.92 3.60 -8.42
C ARG A 27 -2.75 3.96 -7.21
N LEU A 28 -2.37 3.38 -6.08
CA LEU A 28 -2.89 3.70 -4.77
C LEU A 28 -1.81 4.48 -4.04
N ARG A 29 -2.15 5.66 -3.54
CA ARG A 29 -1.20 6.53 -2.83
C ARG A 29 -1.60 6.63 -1.38
N PHE A 30 -0.71 6.20 -0.50
CA PHE A 30 -0.93 6.23 0.93
C PHE A 30 0.00 7.23 1.60
N GLU A 31 -0.54 8.01 2.52
CA GLU A 31 0.23 8.72 3.52
C GLU A 31 0.00 8.00 4.84
N LEU A 32 1.08 7.62 5.50
CA LEU A 32 1.05 6.72 6.64
C LEU A 32 1.61 7.40 7.89
N ASN A 33 1.25 6.89 9.06
CA ASN A 33 1.90 7.30 10.30
C ASN A 33 3.33 6.76 10.36
N ASP A 34 3.53 5.52 9.92
CA ASP A 34 4.84 4.88 9.94
C ASP A 34 4.95 3.92 8.76
N ALA A 35 5.71 4.31 7.74
CA ALA A 35 5.94 3.47 6.57
C ALA A 35 7.01 2.41 6.82
N SER A 36 7.80 2.53 7.89
CA SER A 36 8.88 1.58 8.18
C SER A 36 8.39 0.20 8.56
N ILE A 37 7.11 0.07 8.94
CA ILE A 37 6.51 -1.22 9.28
C ILE A 37 6.11 -2.04 8.03
N ILE A 38 6.15 -1.43 6.85
CA ILE A 38 5.73 -2.10 5.62
C ILE A 38 6.85 -2.98 5.11
N ASP A 39 6.51 -4.24 4.83
CA ASP A 39 7.38 -5.16 4.11
C ASP A 39 7.04 -5.07 2.62
N LYS A 40 7.95 -4.48 1.86
CA LYS A 40 7.77 -4.28 0.41
C LYS A 40 7.54 -5.60 -0.30
N ASP A 41 8.28 -6.64 0.06
CA ASP A 41 8.15 -7.95 -0.56
C ASP A 41 6.77 -8.56 -0.30
N ARG A 42 6.24 -8.37 0.90
CA ARG A 42 4.88 -8.80 1.23
C ARG A 42 3.84 -8.10 0.36
N VAL A 43 3.99 -6.78 0.19
CA VAL A 43 3.06 -6.00 -0.64
C VAL A 43 3.14 -6.47 -2.09
N GLU A 44 4.33 -6.66 -2.61
CA GLU A 44 4.52 -7.09 -3.99
C GLU A 44 4.06 -8.52 -4.25
N ALA A 45 3.94 -9.33 -3.21
CA ALA A 45 3.42 -10.70 -3.31
C ALA A 45 1.89 -10.76 -3.37
N ILE A 46 1.20 -9.65 -3.10
CA ILE A 46 -0.26 -9.62 -3.15
C ILE A 46 -0.73 -9.76 -4.60
N ASP A 47 -1.69 -10.66 -4.82
CA ASP A 47 -2.26 -10.85 -6.14
C ASP A 47 -2.98 -9.57 -6.58
N GLY A 48 -2.64 -9.08 -7.76
CA GLY A 48 -3.16 -7.82 -8.29
C GLY A 48 -2.24 -6.63 -8.10
N VAL A 49 -1.19 -6.74 -7.29
CA VAL A 49 -0.18 -5.70 -7.13
C VAL A 49 0.96 -5.92 -8.12
N LEU A 50 1.26 -4.91 -8.92
CA LEU A 50 2.36 -4.95 -9.88
C LEU A 50 3.68 -4.48 -9.29
N GLY A 51 3.62 -3.59 -8.30
CA GLY A 51 4.83 -3.11 -7.65
C GLY A 51 4.51 -2.20 -6.49
N ALA A 52 5.52 -1.91 -5.69
CA ALA A 52 5.41 -1.04 -4.53
C ALA A 52 6.57 -0.05 -4.56
N VAL A 53 6.27 1.25 -4.40
CA VAL A 53 7.25 2.32 -4.51
C VAL A 53 7.22 3.15 -3.23
N PRO A 54 8.20 2.95 -2.32
CA PRO A 54 8.34 3.82 -1.16
C PRO A 54 8.68 5.24 -1.62
N GLN A 55 8.08 6.22 -0.94
CA GLN A 55 8.33 7.62 -1.22
C GLN A 55 8.99 8.28 -0.01
N SER A 56 9.48 9.49 -0.18
CA SER A 56 10.06 10.24 0.93
C SER A 56 9.00 10.55 1.99
N GLY A 57 9.43 10.60 3.25
CA GLY A 57 8.52 10.68 4.37
C GLY A 57 7.77 9.36 4.52
N ASP A 58 6.65 9.37 5.20
CA ASP A 58 5.85 8.16 5.39
C ASP A 58 4.79 8.02 4.29
N ARG A 59 5.23 8.07 3.04
CA ARG A 59 4.37 7.92 1.88
C ARG A 59 4.72 6.66 1.10
N TYR A 60 3.72 6.04 0.53
CA TYR A 60 3.88 4.78 -0.16
C TYR A 60 2.94 4.71 -1.36
N GLN A 61 3.44 4.29 -2.51
CA GLN A 61 2.62 4.05 -3.69
C GLN A 61 2.59 2.57 -4.01
N ILE A 62 1.39 2.07 -4.33
CA ILE A 62 1.20 0.69 -4.75
C ILE A 62 0.63 0.72 -6.16
N VAL A 63 1.34 0.08 -7.09
CA VAL A 63 0.94 0.03 -8.48
C VAL A 63 0.07 -1.20 -8.69
N ILE A 64 -1.13 -0.99 -9.23
CA ILE A 64 -2.05 -2.05 -9.59
C ILE A 64 -2.36 -1.98 -11.08
N GLY A 65 -2.59 -3.11 -11.67
CA GLY A 65 -2.83 -3.18 -13.10
C GLY A 65 -4.29 -3.20 -13.51
#